data_00ac5933f481937c5a139f8731f5d0f7
#
_entry.id   00ac5933f481937c5a139f8731f5d0f7
#
_cell.length_a   1.000
_cell.length_b   1.000
_cell.length_c   1.000
_cell.angle_alpha   90.00
_cell.angle_beta   90.00
_cell.angle_gamma   90.00
#
_symmetry.space_group_name_H-M   'P 1'
#
loop_
_entity.id
_entity.type
_entity.pdbx_description
1 polymer ?
#
loop_
_entity_poly.entity_id
_entity_poly.type
_entity_poly.pdbx_seq_one_letter_code
_entity_poly.pdbx_strand_id
1 'polypeptide(L)'
;MSRKESENDISVEENSFSSEFSDKENKAINPDEIAKCIAILEYLNNHTDEIFEIPKEQRTALIKASGQLSRPNRDEFSRRKKDAKKAQKRKLANKDRTARKETGIRSARENVVFVAPKLIQTSDLSSKETLELETPRNCYVCKTLFTKMHHFYDTMCTECGDFNYAKRFQTADLTGQIAVLTGSRLKIGYHIALMLLRAGATVVATTRFPADSAYRFGQEEDFHQWSDRLKIHGLDLRHIPSVEIFCNYIEQKYDKLDILINNAAQTVRRPAGFYKHLMPKEEMPFEDHPQFVKDLLQDHYHCLTELKSLTDDIDKDPNKNLPVTWHGSEPGIGIRASAKLSQIPYSFDNSLSANEVFPEGKLDADLQQVDLRKTNSWRLRLGEIETTEMIEVQLVNSIAPFVLCNRLGEIMKKENTGKKHIINVSAMEGKFHRFFKEDRHPHTNMAKAALNMLTHTAAGSLAKEGIYINAVDTGWVTDEDPVELAKRKIELHDFQPPLDIVDGAARVMDPMFDGINTGKHWSGKFLKDYRPIDW
;
A
#
# COMPACT_ATOMS: atom_id res chain seq x y z
N MET A 1 -3.85 -1.63 -65.50
CA MET A 1 -4.61 -2.84 -65.17
C MET A 1 -5.16 -2.65 -63.78
N SER A 2 -6.46 -2.39 -63.77
CA SER A 2 -7.31 -2.12 -62.58
C SER A 2 -7.63 -3.40 -61.81
N ARG A 3 -7.56 -3.35 -60.51
CA ARG A 3 -8.39 -4.19 -59.68
C ARG A 3 -9.03 -3.32 -58.59
N LYS A 4 -10.33 -3.19 -58.69
CA LYS A 4 -11.25 -2.69 -57.68
C LYS A 4 -11.28 -3.68 -56.52
N GLU A 5 -11.06 -3.22 -55.30
CA GLU A 5 -11.48 -3.91 -54.10
C GLU A 5 -12.71 -3.20 -53.53
N SER A 6 -13.74 -3.98 -53.37
CA SER A 6 -15.05 -3.59 -52.88
C SER A 6 -15.01 -3.36 -51.37
N GLU A 7 -15.42 -2.17 -50.97
CA GLU A 7 -15.84 -1.85 -49.61
C GLU A 7 -17.08 -2.70 -49.24
N ASN A 8 -16.93 -3.56 -48.27
CA ASN A 8 -18.05 -4.15 -47.55
C ASN A 8 -18.26 -3.34 -46.27
N ASP A 9 -19.21 -2.43 -46.34
CA ASP A 9 -19.87 -1.83 -45.17
C ASP A 9 -20.60 -2.94 -44.41
N ILE A 10 -20.08 -3.32 -43.25
CA ILE A 10 -20.82 -4.05 -42.23
C ILE A 10 -21.33 -3.00 -41.26
N SER A 11 -22.56 -2.56 -41.51
CA SER A 11 -23.37 -1.83 -40.53
C SER A 11 -23.60 -2.71 -39.31
N VAL A 12 -22.93 -2.37 -38.20
CA VAL A 12 -23.24 -2.91 -36.88
C VAL A 12 -24.55 -2.27 -36.44
N GLU A 13 -25.64 -3.01 -36.58
CA GLU A 13 -26.88 -2.68 -35.89
C GLU A 13 -26.64 -2.67 -34.38
N GLU A 14 -26.66 -1.48 -33.81
CA GLU A 14 -26.81 -1.27 -32.37
C GLU A 14 -28.15 -1.90 -31.92
N ASN A 15 -28.07 -3.14 -31.48
CA ASN A 15 -29.19 -3.75 -30.75
C ASN A 15 -29.33 -3.03 -29.40
N SER A 16 -30.19 -2.05 -29.38
CA SER A 16 -30.81 -1.44 -28.22
C SER A 16 -31.64 -2.47 -27.46
N PHE A 17 -31.01 -3.41 -26.74
CA PHE A 17 -31.61 -4.11 -25.63
C PHE A 17 -31.42 -3.28 -24.37
N SER A 18 -32.14 -2.15 -24.37
CA SER A 18 -32.34 -1.31 -23.22
C SER A 18 -33.21 -2.00 -22.16
N SER A 19 -32.71 -1.96 -20.94
CA SER A 19 -33.41 -1.47 -19.75
C SER A 19 -34.84 -1.98 -19.47
N GLU A 20 -35.09 -3.31 -19.44
CA GLU A 20 -36.32 -3.87 -18.83
C GLU A 20 -36.06 -5.09 -17.92
N PHE A 21 -34.85 -5.26 -17.38
CA PHE A 21 -34.51 -6.28 -16.37
C PHE A 21 -33.84 -5.70 -15.12
N SER A 22 -34.27 -4.50 -14.71
CA SER A 22 -34.01 -4.00 -13.36
C SER A 22 -35.36 -3.98 -12.64
N ASP A 23 -35.43 -4.60 -11.49
CA ASP A 23 -36.54 -4.68 -10.53
C ASP A 23 -37.36 -5.99 -10.54
N LYS A 24 -36.65 -7.14 -10.58
CA LYS A 24 -37.12 -8.26 -9.78
C LYS A 24 -36.45 -8.13 -8.41
N GLU A 25 -37.09 -7.36 -7.53
CA GLU A 25 -36.87 -7.46 -6.09
C GLU A 25 -36.78 -8.95 -5.76
N ASN A 26 -35.69 -9.37 -5.11
CA ASN A 26 -35.49 -10.65 -4.45
C ASN A 26 -36.48 -10.68 -3.26
N LYS A 27 -37.78 -10.81 -3.51
CA LYS A 27 -38.75 -11.14 -2.47
C LYS A 27 -38.38 -12.55 -1.99
N ALA A 28 -37.75 -12.62 -0.83
CA ALA A 28 -37.58 -13.88 -0.14
C ALA A 28 -38.94 -14.51 -0.01
N ILE A 29 -39.12 -15.71 -0.58
CA ILE A 29 -40.40 -16.43 -0.55
C ILE A 29 -40.70 -16.70 0.94
N ASN A 30 -41.87 -16.20 1.40
CA ASN A 30 -42.31 -16.38 2.78
C ASN A 30 -42.66 -17.86 2.99
N PRO A 31 -42.15 -18.55 4.03
CA PRO A 31 -42.54 -19.94 4.34
C PRO A 31 -44.03 -20.13 4.46
N ASP A 32 -44.77 -19.14 4.98
CA ASP A 32 -46.24 -19.20 5.11
C ASP A 32 -46.97 -19.17 3.75
N GLU A 33 -46.40 -18.45 2.76
CA GLU A 33 -46.94 -18.45 1.38
C GLU A 33 -46.71 -19.79 0.71
N ILE A 34 -45.58 -20.46 0.96
CA ILE A 34 -45.30 -21.81 0.47
C ILE A 34 -46.28 -22.80 1.11
N ALA A 35 -46.53 -22.73 2.43
CA ALA A 35 -47.47 -23.61 3.12
C ALA A 35 -48.87 -23.46 2.58
N LYS A 36 -49.34 -22.24 2.31
CA LYS A 36 -50.65 -21.99 1.66
C LYS A 36 -50.69 -22.54 0.23
N CYS A 37 -49.63 -22.39 -0.55
CA CYS A 37 -49.56 -22.93 -1.91
C CYS A 37 -49.63 -24.46 -1.89
N ILE A 38 -48.94 -25.13 -0.99
CA ILE A 38 -48.98 -26.58 -0.79
C ILE A 38 -50.40 -27.02 -0.44
N ALA A 39 -51.04 -26.39 0.55
CA ALA A 39 -52.39 -26.70 0.98
C ALA A 39 -53.43 -26.57 -0.17
N ILE A 40 -53.31 -25.53 -0.98
CA ILE A 40 -54.16 -25.32 -2.17
C ILE A 40 -53.94 -26.44 -3.20
N LEU A 41 -52.68 -26.81 -3.47
CA LEU A 41 -52.36 -27.86 -4.43
C LEU A 41 -52.84 -29.23 -3.95
N GLU A 42 -52.72 -29.56 -2.66
CA GLU A 42 -53.20 -30.78 -2.02
C GLU A 42 -54.73 -30.84 -2.05
N TYR A 43 -55.39 -29.72 -1.73
CA TYR A 43 -56.84 -29.60 -1.78
C TYR A 43 -57.38 -29.87 -3.19
N LEU A 44 -56.85 -29.19 -4.20
CA LEU A 44 -57.24 -29.36 -5.60
C LEU A 44 -56.94 -30.77 -6.14
N ASN A 45 -55.91 -31.43 -5.63
CA ASN A 45 -55.57 -32.79 -6.00
C ASN A 45 -56.60 -33.81 -5.44
N ASN A 46 -57.21 -33.51 -4.28
CA ASN A 46 -58.22 -34.34 -3.65
C ASN A 46 -59.63 -34.00 -4.09
N HIS A 47 -59.87 -32.81 -4.68
CA HIS A 47 -61.16 -32.31 -5.16
C HIS A 47 -61.06 -31.87 -6.63
N THR A 48 -60.91 -32.85 -7.51
CA THR A 48 -60.62 -32.61 -8.93
C THR A 48 -61.73 -31.92 -9.72
N ASP A 49 -62.97 -32.00 -9.23
CA ASP A 49 -64.11 -31.29 -9.74
C ASP A 49 -64.03 -29.79 -9.57
N GLU A 50 -63.51 -29.32 -8.45
CA GLU A 50 -63.30 -27.88 -8.17
C GLU A 50 -62.22 -27.21 -9.05
N ILE A 51 -61.39 -28.01 -9.68
CA ILE A 51 -60.43 -27.48 -10.67
C ILE A 51 -61.14 -26.81 -11.83
N PHE A 52 -62.32 -27.28 -12.17
CA PHE A 52 -63.13 -26.77 -13.32
C PHE A 52 -63.85 -25.47 -12.97
N GLU A 53 -64.08 -25.17 -11.70
CA GLU A 53 -64.64 -23.89 -11.22
C GLU A 53 -63.64 -22.74 -11.31
N ILE A 54 -62.32 -23.04 -11.41
CA ILE A 54 -61.31 -22.04 -11.61
C ILE A 54 -61.35 -21.46 -13.02
N PRO A 55 -61.30 -20.13 -13.20
CA PRO A 55 -61.26 -19.49 -14.51
C PRO A 55 -60.24 -20.14 -15.44
N LYS A 56 -60.64 -20.42 -16.69
CA LYS A 56 -59.84 -21.19 -17.66
C LYS A 56 -58.37 -20.75 -17.78
N GLU A 57 -58.10 -19.44 -17.74
CA GLU A 57 -56.74 -18.89 -17.84
C GLU A 57 -55.90 -19.22 -16.60
N GLN A 58 -56.47 -19.00 -15.40
CA GLN A 58 -55.78 -19.30 -14.13
C GLN A 58 -55.56 -20.80 -13.95
N ARG A 59 -56.54 -21.63 -14.30
CA ARG A 59 -56.43 -23.08 -14.28
C ARG A 59 -55.33 -23.59 -15.19
N THR A 60 -55.26 -23.07 -16.43
CA THR A 60 -54.21 -23.43 -17.39
C THR A 60 -52.83 -23.01 -16.87
N ALA A 61 -52.71 -21.81 -16.32
CA ALA A 61 -51.48 -21.31 -15.73
C ALA A 61 -51.02 -22.15 -14.53
N LEU A 62 -51.95 -22.51 -13.62
CA LEU A 62 -51.67 -23.34 -12.44
C LEU A 62 -51.17 -24.74 -12.83
N ILE A 63 -51.92 -25.43 -13.73
CA ILE A 63 -51.53 -26.76 -14.18
C ILE A 63 -50.19 -26.74 -14.92
N LYS A 64 -49.97 -25.75 -15.77
CA LYS A 64 -48.70 -25.57 -16.48
C LYS A 64 -47.53 -25.32 -15.53
N ALA A 65 -47.69 -24.42 -14.55
CA ALA A 65 -46.66 -24.11 -13.55
C ALA A 65 -46.35 -25.33 -12.68
N SER A 66 -47.36 -26.04 -12.17
CA SER A 66 -47.20 -27.25 -11.38
C SER A 66 -46.53 -28.37 -12.17
N GLY A 67 -46.93 -28.56 -13.43
CA GLY A 67 -46.32 -29.54 -14.34
C GLY A 67 -44.85 -29.22 -14.64
N GLN A 68 -44.52 -27.98 -14.90
CA GLN A 68 -43.12 -27.55 -15.13
C GLN A 68 -42.27 -27.67 -13.85
N LEU A 69 -42.86 -27.44 -12.68
CA LEU A 69 -42.16 -27.58 -11.41
C LEU A 69 -41.89 -29.07 -11.10
N SER A 70 -42.87 -29.95 -11.28
CA SER A 70 -42.79 -31.39 -10.93
C SER A 70 -42.05 -32.24 -11.97
N ARG A 71 -42.15 -31.90 -13.25
CA ARG A 71 -41.58 -32.67 -14.37
C ARG A 71 -40.79 -31.74 -15.32
N PRO A 72 -39.62 -31.23 -14.89
CA PRO A 72 -38.81 -30.36 -15.73
C PRO A 72 -38.29 -31.15 -16.96
N ASN A 73 -38.21 -30.50 -18.11
CA ASN A 73 -37.54 -31.04 -19.27
C ASN A 73 -36.02 -31.14 -19.02
N ARG A 74 -35.31 -31.84 -19.91
CA ARG A 74 -33.87 -32.10 -19.76
C ARG A 74 -33.03 -30.82 -19.59
N ASP A 75 -33.37 -29.77 -20.33
CA ASP A 75 -32.63 -28.50 -20.29
C ASP A 75 -32.93 -27.74 -19.00
N GLU A 76 -34.18 -27.75 -18.58
CA GLU A 76 -34.59 -27.14 -17.32
C GLU A 76 -34.01 -27.88 -16.10
N PHE A 77 -33.99 -29.21 -16.14
CA PHE A 77 -33.30 -30.01 -15.12
C PHE A 77 -31.82 -29.65 -15.02
N SER A 78 -31.12 -29.52 -16.16
CA SER A 78 -29.72 -29.13 -16.22
C SER A 78 -29.51 -27.71 -15.69
N ARG A 79 -30.41 -26.78 -16.02
CA ARG A 79 -30.39 -25.39 -15.50
C ARG A 79 -30.59 -25.39 -13.99
N ARG A 80 -31.59 -26.05 -13.44
CA ARG A 80 -31.88 -26.14 -12.00
C ARG A 80 -30.69 -26.75 -11.24
N LYS A 81 -30.05 -27.80 -11.78
CA LYS A 81 -28.86 -28.41 -11.21
C LYS A 81 -27.68 -27.43 -11.17
N LYS A 82 -27.49 -26.63 -12.24
CA LYS A 82 -26.46 -25.55 -12.26
C LYS A 82 -26.80 -24.47 -11.24
N ASP A 83 -28.05 -24.04 -11.17
CA ASP A 83 -28.49 -22.99 -10.25
C ASP A 83 -28.37 -23.43 -8.79
N ALA A 84 -28.78 -24.67 -8.46
CA ALA A 84 -28.61 -25.26 -7.14
C ALA A 84 -27.12 -25.32 -6.73
N LYS A 85 -26.24 -25.76 -7.66
CA LYS A 85 -24.79 -25.78 -7.43
C LYS A 85 -24.22 -24.38 -7.23
N LYS A 86 -24.70 -23.40 -8.01
CA LYS A 86 -24.31 -21.99 -7.88
C LYS A 86 -24.79 -21.40 -6.54
N ALA A 87 -26.03 -21.69 -6.13
CA ALA A 87 -26.58 -21.26 -4.85
C ALA A 87 -25.81 -21.87 -3.67
N GLN A 88 -25.50 -23.16 -3.71
CA GLN A 88 -24.67 -23.82 -2.69
C GLN A 88 -23.28 -23.19 -2.61
N LYS A 89 -22.61 -22.99 -3.77
CA LYS A 89 -21.31 -22.32 -3.82
C LYS A 89 -21.37 -20.90 -3.23
N ARG A 90 -22.42 -20.14 -3.52
CA ARG A 90 -22.65 -18.80 -2.96
C ARG A 90 -22.85 -18.84 -1.43
N LYS A 91 -23.60 -19.83 -0.94
CA LYS A 91 -23.82 -20.03 0.51
C LYS A 91 -22.49 -20.32 1.23
N LEU A 92 -21.65 -21.22 0.71
CA LEU A 92 -20.33 -21.51 1.26
C LEU A 92 -19.42 -20.29 1.21
N ALA A 93 -19.37 -19.58 0.06
CA ALA A 93 -18.58 -18.35 -0.07
C ALA A 93 -19.01 -17.26 0.91
N ASN A 94 -20.30 -17.14 1.20
CA ASN A 94 -20.80 -16.18 2.20
C ASN A 94 -20.40 -16.57 3.63
N LYS A 95 -20.45 -17.86 3.98
CA LYS A 95 -19.95 -18.35 5.27
C LYS A 95 -18.46 -18.04 5.45
N ASP A 96 -17.64 -18.36 4.42
CA ASP A 96 -16.21 -18.07 4.43
C ASP A 96 -15.93 -16.55 4.53
N ARG A 97 -16.75 -15.71 3.87
CA ARG A 97 -16.68 -14.25 3.96
C ARG A 97 -16.96 -13.77 5.39
N THR A 98 -17.99 -14.32 6.05
CA THR A 98 -18.33 -13.98 7.44
C THR A 98 -17.19 -14.38 8.38
N ALA A 99 -16.70 -15.61 8.29
CA ALA A 99 -15.58 -16.07 9.12
C ALA A 99 -14.32 -15.20 8.94
N ARG A 100 -14.00 -14.78 7.72
CA ARG A 100 -12.86 -13.88 7.48
C ARG A 100 -13.03 -12.48 8.07
N LYS A 101 -14.24 -11.94 8.12
CA LYS A 101 -14.52 -10.62 8.72
C LYS A 101 -14.19 -10.56 10.21
N GLU A 102 -14.25 -11.69 10.91
CA GLU A 102 -13.96 -11.79 12.33
C GLU A 102 -12.45 -11.76 12.65
N THR A 103 -11.58 -11.85 11.63
CA THR A 103 -10.14 -11.77 11.85
C THR A 103 -9.68 -10.35 12.20
N GLY A 104 -8.64 -10.24 13.03
CA GLY A 104 -8.15 -8.94 13.53
C GLY A 104 -7.75 -7.97 12.41
N ILE A 105 -7.14 -8.46 11.33
CA ILE A 105 -6.74 -7.61 10.19
C ILE A 105 -7.94 -7.03 9.43
N ARG A 106 -9.05 -7.77 9.35
CA ARG A 106 -10.28 -7.30 8.72
C ARG A 106 -10.97 -6.26 9.60
N SER A 107 -11.10 -6.53 10.90
CA SER A 107 -11.68 -5.61 11.87
C SER A 107 -10.90 -4.29 11.94
N ALA A 108 -9.56 -4.34 11.92
CA ALA A 108 -8.73 -3.12 11.91
C ALA A 108 -8.96 -2.22 10.69
N ARG A 109 -9.40 -2.79 9.56
CA ARG A 109 -9.70 -2.03 8.33
C ARG A 109 -11.10 -1.41 8.28
N GLU A 110 -11.97 -1.75 9.20
CA GLU A 110 -13.28 -1.12 9.33
C GLU A 110 -13.19 0.25 10.02
N ASN A 111 -12.07 0.56 10.66
CA ASN A 111 -11.83 1.86 11.27
C ASN A 111 -11.72 2.96 10.21
N VAL A 112 -12.32 4.12 10.48
CA VAL A 112 -12.27 5.31 9.59
C VAL A 112 -10.82 5.78 9.40
N VAL A 113 -10.02 5.72 10.47
CA VAL A 113 -8.58 6.00 10.46
C VAL A 113 -7.86 4.75 10.93
N PHE A 114 -6.79 4.38 10.22
CA PHE A 114 -6.01 3.21 10.60
C PHE A 114 -5.35 3.42 11.97
N VAL A 115 -5.62 2.49 12.88
CA VAL A 115 -4.96 2.40 14.18
C VAL A 115 -4.24 1.05 14.23
N ALA A 116 -2.94 1.09 14.55
CA ALA A 116 -2.15 -0.13 14.66
C ALA A 116 -2.71 -1.04 15.76
N PRO A 117 -3.11 -2.30 15.43
CA PRO A 117 -3.63 -3.22 16.43
C PRO A 117 -2.61 -3.50 17.54
N LYS A 118 -3.05 -3.38 18.79
CA LYS A 118 -2.24 -3.71 19.99
C LYS A 118 -2.02 -5.23 20.08
N LEU A 119 -0.96 -5.65 20.76
CA LEU A 119 -0.68 -7.06 21.02
C LEU A 119 -1.82 -7.67 21.85
N ILE A 120 -2.42 -8.74 21.31
CA ILE A 120 -3.39 -9.56 22.06
C ILE A 120 -2.59 -10.64 22.80
N GLN A 121 -2.75 -10.72 24.10
CA GLN A 121 -2.08 -11.74 24.90
C GLN A 121 -2.69 -13.12 24.64
N THR A 122 -1.87 -14.17 24.70
CA THR A 122 -2.29 -15.56 24.43
C THR A 122 -3.41 -16.03 25.38
N SER A 123 -3.48 -15.46 26.59
CA SER A 123 -4.57 -15.68 27.54
C SER A 123 -5.95 -15.29 27.03
N ASP A 124 -5.99 -14.22 26.21
CA ASP A 124 -7.25 -13.66 25.68
C ASP A 124 -7.74 -14.43 24.43
N LEU A 125 -6.86 -15.25 23.85
CA LEU A 125 -7.15 -16.08 22.68
C LEU A 125 -7.72 -17.45 23.04
N SER A 126 -7.48 -17.94 24.26
CA SER A 126 -7.89 -19.27 24.70
C SER A 126 -9.42 -19.48 24.77
N SER A 127 -10.20 -18.40 24.69
CA SER A 127 -11.67 -18.41 24.69
C SER A 127 -12.33 -18.19 23.33
N LYS A 128 -11.55 -17.88 22.28
CA LYS A 128 -12.11 -17.68 20.93
C LYS A 128 -12.14 -19.00 20.15
N GLU A 129 -13.31 -19.35 19.63
CA GLU A 129 -13.45 -20.46 18.70
C GLU A 129 -12.49 -20.29 17.53
N THR A 130 -11.84 -21.39 17.13
CA THR A 130 -10.96 -21.40 15.94
C THR A 130 -11.80 -21.07 14.72
N LEU A 131 -11.49 -19.96 14.06
CA LEU A 131 -12.14 -19.54 12.81
C LEU A 131 -11.78 -20.54 11.72
N GLU A 132 -12.78 -21.19 11.13
CA GLU A 132 -12.56 -22.22 10.11
C GLU A 132 -13.31 -21.88 8.82
N LEU A 133 -12.65 -22.13 7.69
CA LEU A 133 -13.22 -21.96 6.33
C LEU A 133 -13.87 -23.27 5.90
N GLU A 134 -15.02 -23.18 5.25
CA GLU A 134 -15.66 -24.30 4.56
C GLU A 134 -14.87 -24.74 3.30
N THR A 135 -14.22 -23.78 2.64
CA THR A 135 -13.44 -24.02 1.42
C THR A 135 -11.95 -23.78 1.70
N PRO A 136 -11.10 -24.83 1.52
CA PRO A 136 -9.65 -24.66 1.72
C PRO A 136 -9.06 -23.57 0.82
N ARG A 137 -8.09 -22.81 1.35
CA ARG A 137 -7.37 -21.75 0.64
C ARG A 137 -5.86 -21.97 0.71
N ASN A 138 -5.13 -21.45 -0.27
CA ASN A 138 -3.67 -21.41 -0.20
C ASN A 138 -3.20 -20.33 0.75
N CYS A 139 -2.31 -20.68 1.67
CA CYS A 139 -1.63 -19.73 2.53
C CYS A 139 -0.84 -18.71 1.71
N TYR A 140 -0.95 -17.42 2.10
CA TYR A 140 -0.22 -16.34 1.41
C TYR A 140 1.30 -16.56 1.43
N VAL A 141 1.86 -17.08 2.53
CA VAL A 141 3.30 -17.27 2.72
C VAL A 141 3.76 -18.63 2.18
N CYS A 142 3.36 -19.75 2.79
CA CYS A 142 3.89 -21.08 2.47
C CYS A 142 3.17 -21.80 1.32
N LYS A 143 2.05 -21.26 0.81
CA LYS A 143 1.22 -21.84 -0.27
C LYS A 143 0.52 -23.16 0.08
N THR A 144 0.67 -23.68 1.29
CA THR A 144 -0.05 -24.87 1.76
C THR A 144 -1.54 -24.59 1.86
N LEU A 145 -2.37 -25.57 1.55
CA LEU A 145 -3.82 -25.49 1.75
C LEU A 145 -4.17 -25.49 3.24
N PHE A 146 -5.06 -24.61 3.66
CA PHE A 146 -5.54 -24.52 5.03
C PHE A 146 -7.04 -24.21 5.09
N THR A 147 -7.69 -24.63 6.17
CA THR A 147 -9.05 -24.24 6.55
C THR A 147 -9.06 -23.49 7.89
N LYS A 148 -8.17 -23.85 8.82
CA LYS A 148 -8.04 -23.15 10.10
C LYS A 148 -7.29 -21.84 9.90
N MET A 149 -7.97 -20.72 10.17
CA MET A 149 -7.38 -19.38 10.04
C MET A 149 -6.68 -18.97 11.33
N HIS A 150 -5.66 -18.11 11.17
CA HIS A 150 -5.07 -17.40 12.30
C HIS A 150 -6.05 -16.32 12.81
N HIS A 151 -6.09 -16.08 14.12
CA HIS A 151 -6.99 -15.09 14.75
C HIS A 151 -6.87 -13.68 14.17
N PHE A 152 -5.69 -13.31 13.66
CA PHE A 152 -5.42 -12.00 13.09
C PHE A 152 -5.47 -12.01 11.56
N TYR A 153 -4.90 -13.03 10.88
CA TYR A 153 -4.77 -13.05 9.40
C TYR A 153 -5.80 -13.98 8.75
N ASP A 154 -6.56 -13.46 7.81
CA ASP A 154 -7.53 -14.21 7.02
C ASP A 154 -6.95 -14.98 5.83
N THR A 155 -5.66 -14.77 5.51
CA THR A 155 -4.97 -15.32 4.33
C THR A 155 -3.80 -16.22 4.65
N MET A 156 -3.56 -16.53 5.93
CA MET A 156 -2.45 -17.35 6.38
C MET A 156 -2.93 -18.55 7.19
N CYS A 157 -2.21 -19.69 7.05
CA CYS A 157 -2.34 -20.80 8.00
C CYS A 157 -1.87 -20.36 9.40
N THR A 158 -2.26 -21.07 10.43
CA THR A 158 -1.94 -20.73 11.84
C THR A 158 -0.44 -20.57 12.05
N GLU A 159 0.39 -21.50 11.59
CA GLU A 159 1.85 -21.46 11.75
C GLU A 159 2.49 -20.20 11.12
N CYS A 160 2.15 -19.91 9.86
CA CYS A 160 2.64 -18.68 9.21
C CYS A 160 2.07 -17.42 9.86
N GLY A 161 0.82 -17.48 10.31
CA GLY A 161 0.16 -16.39 11.03
C GLY A 161 0.86 -16.09 12.34
N ASP A 162 1.09 -17.08 13.19
CA ASP A 162 1.78 -16.94 14.48
C ASP A 162 3.17 -16.33 14.30
N PHE A 163 3.95 -16.82 13.31
CA PHE A 163 5.26 -16.30 13.01
C PHE A 163 5.22 -14.82 12.57
N ASN A 164 4.33 -14.48 11.60
CA ASN A 164 4.21 -13.10 11.14
C ASN A 164 3.67 -12.18 12.24
N TYR A 165 2.74 -12.67 13.08
CA TYR A 165 2.19 -11.89 14.17
C TYR A 165 3.25 -11.59 15.24
N ALA A 166 4.10 -12.53 15.60
CA ALA A 166 5.22 -12.33 16.53
C ALA A 166 6.21 -11.27 15.99
N LYS A 167 6.50 -11.29 14.69
CA LYS A 167 7.40 -10.32 14.04
C LYS A 167 6.88 -8.88 14.10
N ARG A 168 5.58 -8.64 14.19
CA ARG A 168 5.01 -7.28 14.36
C ARG A 168 5.46 -6.58 15.64
N PHE A 169 5.79 -7.36 16.65
CA PHE A 169 6.16 -6.88 18.00
C PHE A 169 7.64 -7.12 18.33
N GLN A 170 8.41 -7.60 17.33
CA GLN A 170 9.85 -7.76 17.46
C GLN A 170 10.50 -6.39 17.66
N THR A 171 11.44 -6.31 18.59
CA THR A 171 12.25 -5.12 18.86
C THR A 171 13.69 -5.52 19.17
N ALA A 172 14.58 -4.53 19.20
CA ALA A 172 15.97 -4.66 19.65
C ALA A 172 16.36 -3.37 20.38
N ASP A 173 17.40 -3.41 21.19
CA ASP A 173 17.92 -2.20 21.82
C ASP A 173 18.75 -1.37 20.81
N LEU A 174 18.23 -0.19 20.45
CA LEU A 174 18.85 0.77 19.55
C LEU A 174 19.27 2.05 20.30
N THR A 175 19.37 2.01 21.62
CA THR A 175 19.77 3.17 22.44
C THR A 175 21.11 3.72 21.96
N GLY A 176 21.15 5.02 21.70
CA GLY A 176 22.34 5.72 21.20
C GLY A 176 22.67 5.49 19.72
N GLN A 177 21.87 4.73 18.97
CA GLN A 177 22.00 4.59 17.52
C GLN A 177 21.28 5.73 16.80
N ILE A 178 21.83 6.15 15.66
CA ILE A 178 21.28 7.20 14.80
C ILE A 178 20.80 6.56 13.50
N ALA A 179 19.54 6.84 13.14
CA ALA A 179 18.89 6.33 11.96
C ALA A 179 18.46 7.46 11.01
N VAL A 180 18.77 7.33 9.72
CA VAL A 180 18.18 8.14 8.65
C VAL A 180 17.11 7.31 7.95
N LEU A 181 15.89 7.86 7.87
CA LEU A 181 14.73 7.20 7.25
C LEU A 181 14.11 8.10 6.19
N THR A 182 13.96 7.60 4.97
CA THR A 182 13.26 8.34 3.90
C THR A 182 11.79 7.97 3.81
N GLY A 183 10.91 8.97 3.58
CA GLY A 183 9.48 8.76 3.38
C GLY A 183 8.74 8.34 4.65
N SER A 184 8.90 9.09 5.74
CA SER A 184 8.42 8.75 7.10
C SER A 184 7.01 9.23 7.45
N ARG A 185 6.34 10.00 6.59
CA ARG A 185 5.08 10.68 6.96
C ARG A 185 3.88 9.74 7.11
N LEU A 186 3.84 8.65 6.33
CA LEU A 186 2.67 7.79 6.19
C LEU A 186 3.05 6.31 6.08
N LYS A 187 2.04 5.47 6.31
CA LYS A 187 2.06 4.03 6.00
C LYS A 187 3.29 3.34 6.59
N ILE A 188 3.98 2.54 5.78
CA ILE A 188 5.12 1.74 6.22
C ILE A 188 6.22 2.61 6.85
N GLY A 189 6.58 3.74 6.21
CA GLY A 189 7.62 4.62 6.73
C GLY A 189 7.29 5.26 8.08
N TYR A 190 6.04 5.56 8.33
CA TYR A 190 5.57 6.07 9.63
C TYR A 190 5.76 5.03 10.74
N HIS A 191 5.34 3.79 10.48
CA HIS A 191 5.52 2.70 11.46
C HIS A 191 6.97 2.27 11.63
N ILE A 192 7.82 2.35 10.60
CA ILE A 192 9.28 2.18 10.73
C ILE A 192 9.84 3.22 11.71
N ALA A 193 9.48 4.51 11.54
CA ALA A 193 9.93 5.57 12.46
C ALA A 193 9.52 5.28 13.90
N LEU A 194 8.25 4.89 14.14
CA LEU A 194 7.77 4.53 15.47
C LEU A 194 8.52 3.32 16.05
N MET A 195 8.77 2.28 15.26
CA MET A 195 9.53 1.11 15.70
C MET A 195 10.96 1.47 16.11
N LEU A 196 11.65 2.31 15.32
CA LEU A 196 12.98 2.81 15.63
C LEU A 196 13.00 3.64 16.93
N LEU A 197 12.06 4.58 17.07
CA LEU A 197 11.94 5.47 18.23
C LEU A 197 11.64 4.70 19.50
N ARG A 198 10.70 3.75 19.45
CA ARG A 198 10.32 2.86 20.55
C ARG A 198 11.44 1.91 20.94
N ALA A 199 12.32 1.57 20.00
CA ALA A 199 13.53 0.78 20.21
C ALA A 199 14.71 1.60 20.79
N GLY A 200 14.58 2.93 20.94
CA GLY A 200 15.59 3.80 21.55
C GLY A 200 16.46 4.60 20.58
N ALA A 201 16.28 4.45 19.27
CA ALA A 201 17.09 5.19 18.28
C ALA A 201 16.73 6.67 18.22
N THR A 202 17.71 7.50 17.84
CA THR A 202 17.48 8.85 17.30
C THR A 202 17.16 8.72 15.82
N VAL A 203 16.04 9.30 15.38
CA VAL A 203 15.54 9.16 14.01
C VAL A 203 15.53 10.49 13.28
N VAL A 204 16.31 10.58 12.22
CA VAL A 204 16.27 11.66 11.23
C VAL A 204 15.33 11.23 10.11
N ALA A 205 14.11 11.71 10.17
CA ALA A 205 13.01 11.32 9.32
C ALA A 205 12.82 12.34 8.18
N THR A 206 12.82 11.89 6.91
CA THR A 206 12.63 12.80 5.78
C THR A 206 11.28 12.61 5.11
N THR A 207 10.70 13.69 4.63
CA THR A 207 9.43 13.72 3.89
C THR A 207 9.32 14.97 3.04
N ARG A 208 8.46 14.97 2.03
CA ARG A 208 8.10 16.20 1.30
C ARG A 208 7.23 17.17 2.11
N PHE A 209 6.54 16.66 3.14
CA PHE A 209 5.58 17.42 3.94
C PHE A 209 5.97 17.34 5.43
N PRO A 210 7.00 18.10 5.84
CA PRO A 210 7.55 18.01 7.18
C PRO A 210 6.61 18.51 8.28
N ALA A 211 5.83 19.58 8.03
CA ALA A 211 4.89 20.10 9.02
C ALA A 211 3.74 19.10 9.28
N ASP A 212 3.07 18.58 8.23
CA ASP A 212 2.04 17.56 8.41
C ASP A 212 2.57 16.31 9.11
N SER A 213 3.81 15.91 8.79
CA SER A 213 4.48 14.80 9.47
C SER A 213 4.64 15.06 10.97
N ALA A 214 5.09 16.25 11.37
CA ALA A 214 5.25 16.63 12.77
C ALA A 214 3.91 16.60 13.53
N TYR A 215 2.85 17.15 12.93
CA TYR A 215 1.51 17.06 13.51
C TYR A 215 1.02 15.64 13.72
N ARG A 216 1.33 14.72 12.79
CA ARG A 216 0.93 13.30 12.90
C ARG A 216 1.65 12.59 14.04
N PHE A 217 2.97 12.73 14.12
CA PHE A 217 3.74 12.12 15.22
C PHE A 217 3.33 12.67 16.58
N GLY A 218 2.99 13.96 16.67
CA GLY A 218 2.51 14.59 17.90
C GLY A 218 1.16 14.05 18.43
N GLN A 219 0.44 13.25 17.64
CA GLN A 219 -0.83 12.62 18.04
C GLN A 219 -0.65 11.22 18.66
N GLU A 220 0.57 10.65 18.63
CA GLU A 220 0.81 9.33 19.23
C GLU A 220 0.70 9.40 20.76
N GLU A 221 0.06 8.38 21.34
CA GLU A 221 -0.16 8.30 22.81
C GLU A 221 1.17 8.35 23.60
N ASP A 222 2.23 7.77 23.04
CA ASP A 222 3.56 7.68 23.64
C ASP A 222 4.56 8.73 23.15
N PHE A 223 4.08 9.78 22.47
CA PHE A 223 4.89 10.85 21.88
C PHE A 223 5.94 11.41 22.86
N HIS A 224 5.55 11.66 24.10
CA HIS A 224 6.41 12.23 25.14
C HIS A 224 7.61 11.34 25.51
N GLN A 225 7.60 10.03 25.18
CA GLN A 225 8.67 9.10 25.54
C GLN A 225 9.85 9.16 24.55
N TRP A 226 9.65 9.72 23.35
CA TRP A 226 10.63 9.67 22.28
C TRP A 226 10.69 10.94 21.41
N SER A 227 9.91 11.94 21.69
CA SER A 227 9.84 13.18 20.88
C SER A 227 11.18 13.91 20.76
N ASP A 228 12.02 13.87 21.77
CA ASP A 228 13.38 14.45 21.80
C ASP A 228 14.32 13.79 20.78
N ARG A 229 14.07 12.52 20.44
CA ARG A 229 14.86 11.71 19.52
C ARG A 229 14.35 11.71 18.07
N LEU A 230 13.23 12.36 17.76
CA LEU A 230 12.72 12.52 16.41
C LEU A 230 13.13 13.88 15.81
N LYS A 231 13.77 13.87 14.65
CA LYS A 231 14.14 15.05 13.86
C LYS A 231 13.54 14.91 12.46
N ILE A 232 12.69 15.86 12.06
CA ILE A 232 11.97 15.79 10.79
C ILE A 232 12.53 16.81 9.82
N HIS A 233 12.87 16.37 8.60
CA HIS A 233 13.39 17.20 7.53
C HIS A 233 12.47 17.17 6.29
N GLY A 234 12.24 18.34 5.72
CA GLY A 234 11.67 18.48 4.39
C GLY A 234 12.71 18.06 3.34
N LEU A 235 12.40 17.05 2.51
CA LEU A 235 13.28 16.60 1.43
C LEU A 235 12.46 15.99 0.28
N ASP A 236 12.63 16.56 -0.91
CA ASP A 236 12.10 15.99 -2.15
C ASP A 236 13.23 15.23 -2.88
N LEU A 237 13.11 13.92 -2.91
CA LEU A 237 14.08 13.03 -3.54
C LEU A 237 14.15 13.14 -5.07
N ARG A 238 13.23 13.86 -5.70
CA ARG A 238 13.29 14.17 -7.14
C ARG A 238 14.36 15.21 -7.46
N HIS A 239 14.77 16.01 -6.47
CA HIS A 239 15.79 17.04 -6.62
C HIS A 239 17.10 16.57 -6.01
N ILE A 240 17.93 15.90 -6.81
CA ILE A 240 19.19 15.30 -6.36
C ILE A 240 20.17 16.29 -5.70
N PRO A 241 20.32 17.56 -6.20
CA PRO A 241 21.15 18.54 -5.48
C PRO A 241 20.73 18.75 -4.02
N SER A 242 19.43 18.72 -3.72
CA SER A 242 18.94 18.80 -2.33
C SER A 242 19.25 17.54 -1.52
N VAL A 243 19.31 16.36 -2.15
CA VAL A 243 19.75 15.13 -1.48
C VAL A 243 21.22 15.25 -1.08
N GLU A 244 22.08 15.80 -1.94
CA GLU A 244 23.49 16.08 -1.64
C GLU A 244 23.66 17.07 -0.49
N ILE A 245 22.89 18.16 -0.49
CA ILE A 245 22.86 19.15 0.61
C ILE A 245 22.45 18.49 1.92
N PHE A 246 21.41 17.68 1.89
CA PHE A 246 20.96 16.93 3.07
C PHE A 246 22.05 16.00 3.60
N CYS A 247 22.75 15.27 2.72
CA CYS A 247 23.87 14.42 3.12
C CYS A 247 24.99 15.24 3.79
N ASN A 248 25.38 16.37 3.20
CA ASN A 248 26.40 17.27 3.79
C ASN A 248 25.97 17.74 5.18
N TYR A 249 24.71 18.14 5.37
CA TYR A 249 24.18 18.55 6.66
C TYR A 249 24.28 17.42 7.69
N ILE A 250 23.91 16.20 7.34
CA ILE A 250 23.99 15.03 8.22
C ILE A 250 25.46 14.72 8.59
N GLU A 251 26.39 14.78 7.62
CA GLU A 251 27.83 14.55 7.83
C GLU A 251 28.47 15.58 8.78
N GLN A 252 27.95 16.81 8.78
CA GLN A 252 28.42 17.88 9.68
C GLN A 252 27.76 17.83 11.06
N LYS A 253 26.50 17.43 11.12
CA LYS A 253 25.70 17.43 12.34
C LYS A 253 25.98 16.24 13.24
N TYR A 254 26.29 15.08 12.65
CA TYR A 254 26.43 13.82 13.37
C TYR A 254 27.83 13.21 13.16
N ASP A 255 28.41 12.75 14.24
CA ASP A 255 29.73 12.08 14.16
C ASP A 255 29.66 10.65 13.63
N LYS A 256 28.49 10.02 13.75
CA LYS A 256 28.20 8.64 13.31
C LYS A 256 26.81 8.51 12.70
N LEU A 257 26.65 7.46 11.91
CA LEU A 257 25.37 6.97 11.45
C LEU A 257 25.36 5.44 11.55
N ASP A 258 24.31 4.88 12.11
CA ASP A 258 24.22 3.44 12.34
C ASP A 258 23.22 2.77 11.38
N ILE A 259 22.15 3.48 11.00
CA ILE A 259 21.04 2.91 10.24
C ILE A 259 20.65 3.85 9.11
N LEU A 260 20.55 3.32 7.88
CA LEU A 260 19.98 4.01 6.72
C LEU A 260 18.83 3.19 6.14
N ILE A 261 17.62 3.74 6.09
CA ILE A 261 16.46 3.06 5.50
C ILE A 261 15.92 3.87 4.32
N ASN A 262 16.14 3.36 3.12
CA ASN A 262 15.61 3.89 1.88
C ASN A 262 14.19 3.32 1.67
N ASN A 263 13.21 3.94 2.35
CA ASN A 263 11.82 3.51 2.27
C ASN A 263 10.98 4.34 1.29
N ALA A 264 11.31 5.62 1.08
CA ALA A 264 10.57 6.45 0.14
C ALA A 264 10.53 5.83 -1.26
N ALA A 265 9.33 5.69 -1.81
CA ALA A 265 9.11 5.19 -3.15
C ALA A 265 7.91 5.88 -3.81
N GLN A 266 7.98 6.07 -5.12
CA GLN A 266 6.88 6.52 -5.94
C GLN A 266 6.42 5.35 -6.82
N THR A 267 5.25 4.76 -6.48
CA THR A 267 4.60 3.69 -7.25
C THR A 267 3.52 4.25 -8.16
N VAL A 268 2.82 5.27 -7.68
CA VAL A 268 1.78 6.02 -8.40
C VAL A 268 2.07 7.50 -8.31
N ARG A 269 2.21 8.15 -9.46
CA ARG A 269 2.33 9.60 -9.49
C ARG A 269 1.01 10.25 -9.08
N ARG A 270 1.08 11.17 -8.13
CA ARG A 270 -0.05 11.99 -7.69
C ARG A 270 0.10 13.40 -8.26
N PRO A 271 -0.88 13.90 -9.05
CA PRO A 271 -0.88 15.26 -9.58
C PRO A 271 -0.92 16.33 -8.47
N ALA A 272 -0.61 17.56 -8.82
CA ALA A 272 -0.52 18.71 -7.91
C ALA A 272 -1.75 18.87 -6.99
N GLY A 273 -2.96 18.77 -7.51
CA GLY A 273 -4.21 18.89 -6.74
C GLY A 273 -4.40 17.89 -5.60
N PHE A 274 -3.75 16.72 -5.69
CA PHE A 274 -3.85 15.68 -4.67
C PHE A 274 -3.32 16.12 -3.29
N TYR A 275 -2.31 16.97 -3.23
CA TYR A 275 -1.68 17.41 -1.98
C TYR A 275 -2.15 18.78 -1.48
N LYS A 276 -3.11 19.41 -2.18
CA LYS A 276 -3.58 20.76 -1.86
C LYS A 276 -4.00 20.92 -0.40
N HIS A 277 -4.64 19.91 0.18
CA HIS A 277 -5.12 19.90 1.57
C HIS A 277 -4.00 19.97 2.62
N LEU A 278 -2.75 19.68 2.27
CA LEU A 278 -1.59 19.74 3.17
C LEU A 278 -0.95 21.13 3.19
N MET A 279 -1.10 21.90 2.12
CA MET A 279 -0.40 23.17 1.92
C MET A 279 -0.62 24.21 3.04
N PRO A 280 -1.83 24.35 3.62
CA PRO A 280 -2.03 25.32 4.71
C PRO A 280 -1.10 25.12 5.91
N LYS A 281 -0.76 23.87 6.26
CA LYS A 281 0.20 23.56 7.32
C LYS A 281 1.65 23.76 6.86
N GLU A 282 1.97 23.40 5.63
CA GLU A 282 3.32 23.49 5.08
C GLU A 282 3.75 24.92 4.76
N GLU A 283 2.81 25.83 4.54
CA GLU A 283 3.04 27.25 4.26
C GLU A 283 2.95 28.14 5.52
N MET A 284 2.54 27.55 6.65
CA MET A 284 2.47 28.28 7.92
C MET A 284 3.89 28.70 8.35
N PRO A 285 4.09 29.97 8.76
CA PRO A 285 5.36 30.42 9.32
C PRO A 285 5.83 29.55 10.49
N PHE A 286 7.13 29.32 10.63
CA PHE A 286 7.67 28.49 11.70
C PHE A 286 7.24 28.93 13.10
N GLU A 287 7.18 30.25 13.32
CA GLU A 287 6.83 30.83 14.62
C GLU A 287 5.37 30.55 15.02
N ASP A 288 4.49 30.35 14.04
CA ASP A 288 3.04 30.12 14.27
C ASP A 288 2.72 28.64 14.59
N HIS A 289 3.69 27.74 14.40
CA HIS A 289 3.50 26.33 14.77
C HIS A 289 3.47 26.13 16.29
N PRO A 290 2.72 25.12 16.80
CA PRO A 290 2.81 24.69 18.19
C PRO A 290 4.25 24.30 18.57
N GLN A 291 4.61 24.43 19.85
CA GLN A 291 5.97 24.18 20.31
C GLN A 291 6.50 22.78 19.96
N PHE A 292 5.69 21.74 20.14
CA PHE A 292 6.12 20.37 19.80
C PHE A 292 6.44 20.21 18.30
N VAL A 293 5.76 20.93 17.41
CA VAL A 293 6.07 20.93 15.96
C VAL A 293 7.40 21.63 15.71
N LYS A 294 7.61 22.79 16.36
CA LYS A 294 8.88 23.52 16.27
C LYS A 294 10.07 22.69 16.74
N ASP A 295 9.91 21.97 17.85
CA ASP A 295 10.95 21.09 18.39
C ASP A 295 11.34 19.97 17.41
N LEU A 296 10.36 19.36 16.74
CA LEU A 296 10.59 18.32 15.74
C LEU A 296 11.21 18.85 14.44
N LEU A 297 10.93 20.10 14.07
CA LEU A 297 11.40 20.76 12.85
C LEU A 297 12.66 21.61 13.06
N GLN A 298 13.14 21.74 14.27
CA GLN A 298 14.25 22.64 14.62
C GLN A 298 15.50 22.39 13.76
N ASP A 299 15.89 21.13 13.59
CA ASP A 299 17.06 20.77 12.79
C ASP A 299 16.86 21.08 11.30
N HIS A 300 15.64 20.95 10.80
CA HIS A 300 15.30 21.35 9.43
C HIS A 300 15.48 22.86 9.22
N TYR A 301 14.94 23.68 10.13
CA TYR A 301 15.08 25.13 10.04
C TYR A 301 16.52 25.62 10.26
N HIS A 302 17.30 24.91 11.08
CA HIS A 302 18.72 25.17 11.19
C HIS A 302 19.44 24.93 9.86
N CYS A 303 19.18 23.80 9.21
CA CYS A 303 19.69 23.52 7.86
C CYS A 303 19.31 24.60 6.84
N LEU A 304 18.07 25.10 6.87
CA LEU A 304 17.61 26.19 6.00
C LEU A 304 18.37 27.50 6.26
N THR A 305 18.65 27.81 7.53
CA THR A 305 19.39 29.01 7.92
C THR A 305 20.85 28.95 7.44
N GLU A 306 21.50 27.81 7.59
CA GLU A 306 22.86 27.58 7.07
C GLU A 306 22.90 27.72 5.54
N LEU A 307 21.92 27.14 4.82
CA LEU A 307 21.82 27.30 3.38
C LEU A 307 21.66 28.78 2.96
N LYS A 308 20.89 29.55 3.70
CA LYS A 308 20.69 30.98 3.43
C LYS A 308 21.98 31.77 3.65
N SER A 309 22.70 31.53 4.75
CA SER A 309 23.96 32.20 5.03
C SER A 309 25.03 31.92 3.96
N LEU A 310 25.09 30.68 3.46
CA LEU A 310 25.98 30.32 2.35
C LEU A 310 25.64 31.06 1.06
N THR A 311 24.36 31.28 0.78
CA THR A 311 23.90 32.03 -0.40
C THR A 311 24.29 33.50 -0.30
N ASP A 312 24.08 34.12 0.87
CA ASP A 312 24.45 35.52 1.13
C ASP A 312 25.99 35.75 1.05
N ASP A 313 26.77 34.75 1.40
CA ASP A 313 28.25 34.80 1.28
C ASP A 313 28.73 34.65 -0.17
N ILE A 314 28.02 33.92 -1.01
CA ILE A 314 28.36 33.73 -2.43
C ILE A 314 28.16 35.04 -3.20
N ASP A 315 27.07 35.74 -2.92
CA ASP A 315 26.82 37.06 -3.50
C ASP A 315 27.90 38.07 -3.18
N LYS A 316 28.68 37.84 -2.08
CA LYS A 316 29.81 38.66 -1.66
C LYS A 316 31.16 38.22 -2.25
N ASP A 317 31.34 36.95 -2.61
CA ASP A 317 32.58 36.40 -3.18
C ASP A 317 32.30 35.41 -4.32
N PRO A 318 32.24 35.89 -5.58
CA PRO A 318 31.97 35.08 -6.74
C PRO A 318 33.05 34.02 -7.05
N ASN A 319 34.18 34.04 -6.36
CA ASN A 319 35.26 33.04 -6.54
C ASN A 319 35.16 31.83 -5.59
N LYS A 320 34.20 31.79 -4.68
CA LYS A 320 33.94 30.58 -3.89
C LYS A 320 33.51 29.44 -4.82
N ASN A 321 34.34 28.45 -4.97
CA ASN A 321 34.03 27.21 -5.73
C ASN A 321 32.94 26.41 -5.00
N LEU A 322 31.69 26.59 -5.42
CA LEU A 322 30.62 25.74 -4.99
C LEU A 322 30.59 24.43 -5.80
N PRO A 323 30.15 23.31 -5.22
CA PRO A 323 29.90 22.12 -5.98
C PRO A 323 29.00 22.42 -7.19
N VAL A 324 29.23 21.74 -8.32
CA VAL A 324 28.48 21.92 -9.58
C VAL A 324 26.96 21.89 -9.40
N THR A 325 26.48 21.20 -8.37
CA THR A 325 25.08 21.07 -7.99
C THR A 325 24.45 22.35 -7.39
N TRP A 326 25.22 23.41 -7.17
CA TRP A 326 24.81 24.64 -6.48
C TRP A 326 24.66 25.84 -7.43
N HIS A 327 24.72 25.62 -8.73
CA HIS A 327 24.54 26.70 -9.69
C HIS A 327 23.08 27.14 -9.76
N GLY A 328 22.78 28.32 -9.24
CA GLY A 328 21.47 28.98 -9.29
C GLY A 328 21.25 29.88 -8.07
N SER A 329 20.36 30.85 -8.24
CA SER A 329 20.04 31.85 -7.21
C SER A 329 19.36 31.26 -5.94
N GLU A 330 18.96 30.00 -5.97
CA GLU A 330 18.26 29.36 -4.86
C GLU A 330 18.65 27.89 -4.67
N PRO A 331 19.83 27.58 -4.11
CA PRO A 331 20.24 26.22 -3.83
C PRO A 331 19.29 25.55 -2.83
N GLY A 332 19.10 24.23 -2.97
CA GLY A 332 18.34 23.44 -2.00
C GLY A 332 16.83 23.57 -2.09
N ILE A 333 16.27 23.90 -3.26
CA ILE A 333 14.80 24.03 -3.44
C ILE A 333 14.03 22.78 -2.97
N GLY A 334 14.59 21.57 -3.12
CA GLY A 334 14.00 20.32 -2.65
C GLY A 334 13.99 20.16 -1.12
N ILE A 335 14.71 21.02 -0.39
CA ILE A 335 14.64 21.13 1.08
C ILE A 335 13.79 22.33 1.46
N ARG A 336 14.08 23.52 0.91
CA ARG A 336 13.41 24.78 1.26
C ARG A 336 11.94 24.83 0.87
N ALA A 337 11.56 24.12 -0.18
CA ALA A 337 10.22 24.12 -0.74
C ALA A 337 9.75 22.70 -1.13
N SER A 338 10.12 21.70 -0.33
CA SER A 338 9.83 20.29 -0.62
C SER A 338 8.33 20.01 -0.88
N ALA A 339 7.45 20.64 -0.13
CA ALA A 339 6.01 20.56 -0.33
C ALA A 339 5.55 21.28 -1.61
N LYS A 340 6.05 22.50 -1.86
CA LYS A 340 5.68 23.32 -3.02
C LYS A 340 6.04 22.66 -4.34
N LEU A 341 7.16 21.93 -4.42
CA LEU A 341 7.54 21.16 -5.62
C LEU A 341 6.49 20.12 -6.01
N SER A 342 5.73 19.59 -5.07
CA SER A 342 4.64 18.64 -5.34
C SER A 342 3.41 19.30 -5.97
N GLN A 343 3.33 20.64 -5.95
CA GLN A 343 2.25 21.43 -6.52
C GLN A 343 2.53 21.92 -7.95
N ILE A 344 3.71 21.62 -8.50
CA ILE A 344 4.06 21.97 -9.88
C ILE A 344 3.36 20.96 -10.82
N PRO A 345 2.37 21.40 -11.62
CA PRO A 345 1.68 20.52 -12.55
C PRO A 345 2.56 20.21 -13.77
N TYR A 346 2.41 19.03 -14.33
CA TYR A 346 2.90 18.75 -15.68
C TYR A 346 1.85 19.15 -16.73
N SER A 347 2.26 19.31 -17.98
CA SER A 347 1.36 19.73 -19.06
C SER A 347 0.11 18.86 -19.20
N PHE A 348 0.25 17.54 -18.97
CA PHE A 348 -0.88 16.61 -19.04
C PHE A 348 -1.80 16.64 -17.80
N ASP A 349 -1.37 17.21 -16.67
CA ASP A 349 -2.24 17.40 -15.50
C ASP A 349 -3.35 18.42 -15.76
N ASN A 350 -3.14 19.34 -16.70
CA ASN A 350 -4.11 20.39 -17.06
C ASN A 350 -5.41 19.83 -17.65
N SER A 351 -5.41 18.58 -18.13
CA SER A 351 -6.61 17.90 -18.63
C SER A 351 -7.50 17.35 -17.52
N LEU A 352 -7.04 17.35 -16.25
CA LEU A 352 -7.76 16.82 -15.10
C LEU A 352 -8.56 17.91 -14.40
N SER A 353 -9.85 17.68 -14.20
CA SER A 353 -10.66 18.47 -13.27
C SER A 353 -10.28 18.08 -11.83
N ALA A 354 -9.37 18.85 -11.21
CA ALA A 354 -8.83 18.51 -9.89
C ALA A 354 -9.92 18.30 -8.83
N ASN A 355 -11.00 19.11 -8.84
CA ASN A 355 -12.09 19.00 -7.88
C ASN A 355 -12.94 17.73 -8.06
N GLU A 356 -13.05 17.21 -9.29
CA GLU A 356 -13.78 15.97 -9.58
C GLU A 356 -12.99 14.73 -9.17
N VAL A 357 -11.68 14.72 -9.43
CA VAL A 357 -10.83 13.56 -9.15
C VAL A 357 -10.26 13.54 -7.74
N PHE A 358 -10.18 14.70 -7.08
CA PHE A 358 -9.72 14.87 -5.70
C PHE A 358 -10.75 15.62 -4.88
N PRO A 359 -11.89 15.00 -4.53
CA PRO A 359 -12.98 15.66 -3.82
C PRO A 359 -12.53 16.16 -2.44
N GLU A 360 -12.74 17.44 -2.18
CA GLU A 360 -12.33 18.10 -0.93
C GLU A 360 -12.95 17.40 0.30
N GLY A 361 -12.14 17.21 1.35
CA GLY A 361 -12.56 16.61 2.61
C GLY A 361 -12.74 15.07 2.57
N LYS A 362 -12.60 14.41 1.42
CA LYS A 362 -12.62 12.94 1.34
C LYS A 362 -11.21 12.38 1.49
N LEU A 363 -10.94 11.81 2.66
CA LEU A 363 -9.67 11.18 2.99
C LEU A 363 -9.84 9.66 3.10
N ASP A 364 -8.75 8.92 2.84
CA ASP A 364 -8.66 7.50 3.10
C ASP A 364 -8.29 7.20 4.57
N ALA A 365 -8.17 5.93 4.93
CA ALA A 365 -7.83 5.52 6.29
C ALA A 365 -6.44 6.01 6.76
N ASP A 366 -5.55 6.38 5.85
CA ASP A 366 -4.23 6.97 6.13
C ASP A 366 -4.29 8.51 6.15
N LEU A 367 -5.48 9.10 6.12
CA LEU A 367 -5.73 10.54 6.03
C LEU A 367 -5.10 11.19 4.79
N GLN A 368 -5.07 10.46 3.68
CA GLN A 368 -4.68 10.98 2.39
C GLN A 368 -5.91 11.28 1.53
N GLN A 369 -5.76 12.25 0.64
CA GLN A 369 -6.78 12.58 -0.36
C GLN A 369 -7.18 11.32 -1.15
N VAL A 370 -8.47 11.07 -1.31
CA VAL A 370 -8.98 10.03 -2.19
C VAL A 370 -8.73 10.41 -3.65
N ASP A 371 -8.27 9.45 -4.46
CA ASP A 371 -7.96 9.62 -5.87
C ASP A 371 -8.99 8.85 -6.72
N LEU A 372 -9.90 9.58 -7.34
CA LEU A 372 -10.98 9.01 -8.16
C LEU A 372 -10.62 8.89 -9.65
N ARG A 373 -9.36 9.05 -10.04
CA ARG A 373 -8.94 8.83 -11.41
C ARG A 373 -9.23 7.39 -11.84
N LYS A 374 -9.69 7.21 -13.08
CA LYS A 374 -10.00 5.88 -13.65
C LYS A 374 -8.75 5.05 -13.94
N THR A 375 -7.63 5.72 -14.17
CA THR A 375 -6.32 5.10 -14.46
C THR A 375 -5.22 5.80 -13.67
N ASN A 376 -4.16 5.06 -13.35
CA ASN A 376 -2.97 5.58 -12.68
C ASN A 376 -1.72 4.84 -13.19
N SER A 377 -0.54 5.29 -12.77
CA SER A 377 0.76 4.76 -13.18
C SER A 377 0.91 3.25 -12.97
N TRP A 378 0.22 2.67 -11.98
CA TRP A 378 0.26 1.24 -11.70
C TRP A 378 -0.36 0.38 -12.81
N ARG A 379 -1.21 0.98 -13.64
CA ARG A 379 -1.92 0.31 -14.75
C ARG A 379 -1.26 0.51 -16.10
N LEU A 380 -0.38 1.51 -16.24
CA LEU A 380 0.20 1.92 -17.51
C LEU A 380 1.23 0.92 -18.04
N ARG A 381 1.25 0.77 -19.35
CA ARG A 381 2.15 -0.08 -20.13
C ARG A 381 3.22 0.73 -20.85
N LEU A 382 4.17 0.04 -21.46
CA LEU A 382 5.14 0.68 -22.35
C LEU A 382 4.40 1.39 -23.49
N GLY A 383 4.74 2.67 -23.72
CA GLY A 383 4.06 3.56 -24.68
C GLY A 383 2.97 4.44 -24.05
N GLU A 384 2.52 4.15 -22.83
CA GLU A 384 1.50 4.93 -22.10
C GLU A 384 2.10 5.78 -20.98
N ILE A 385 3.39 5.60 -20.67
CA ILE A 385 4.08 6.25 -19.57
C ILE A 385 4.78 7.51 -20.05
N GLU A 386 4.45 8.65 -19.45
CA GLU A 386 5.12 9.91 -19.73
C GLU A 386 6.60 9.88 -19.30
N THR A 387 7.47 10.44 -20.13
CA THR A 387 8.92 10.47 -19.86
C THR A 387 9.25 11.14 -18.52
N THR A 388 8.55 12.22 -18.19
CA THR A 388 8.73 12.93 -16.91
C THR A 388 8.41 12.05 -15.72
N GLU A 389 7.35 11.25 -15.78
CA GLU A 389 6.99 10.30 -14.73
C GLU A 389 8.03 9.18 -14.60
N MET A 390 8.49 8.64 -15.72
CA MET A 390 9.57 7.65 -15.72
C MET A 390 10.81 8.18 -15.02
N ILE A 391 11.24 9.42 -15.34
CA ILE A 391 12.39 10.07 -14.71
C ILE A 391 12.17 10.25 -13.22
N GLU A 392 11.00 10.76 -12.78
CA GLU A 392 10.69 10.90 -11.35
C GLU A 392 10.80 9.59 -10.59
N VAL A 393 10.25 8.51 -11.15
CA VAL A 393 10.31 7.18 -10.53
C VAL A 393 11.75 6.70 -10.39
N GLN A 394 12.62 6.93 -11.40
CA GLN A 394 14.03 6.59 -11.29
C GLN A 394 14.75 7.45 -10.23
N LEU A 395 14.49 8.76 -10.22
CA LEU A 395 15.08 9.67 -9.22
C LEU A 395 14.74 9.24 -7.79
N VAL A 396 13.47 8.97 -7.50
CA VAL A 396 13.01 8.64 -6.14
C VAL A 396 13.39 7.23 -5.73
N ASN A 397 13.20 6.23 -6.62
CA ASN A 397 13.25 4.81 -6.24
C ASN A 397 14.63 4.17 -6.42
N SER A 398 15.55 4.81 -7.15
CA SER A 398 16.90 4.24 -7.37
C SER A 398 18.04 5.25 -7.25
N ILE A 399 17.93 6.43 -7.86
CA ILE A 399 19.04 7.39 -7.88
C ILE A 399 19.26 8.05 -6.51
N ALA A 400 18.21 8.56 -5.87
CA ALA A 400 18.32 9.12 -4.53
C ALA A 400 18.80 8.09 -3.49
N PRO A 401 18.29 6.85 -3.44
CA PRO A 401 18.88 5.79 -2.62
C PRO A 401 20.36 5.53 -2.90
N PHE A 402 20.77 5.55 -4.18
CA PHE A 402 22.19 5.44 -4.53
C PHE A 402 23.02 6.58 -3.90
N VAL A 403 22.60 7.83 -4.07
CA VAL A 403 23.29 9.01 -3.52
C VAL A 403 23.37 8.93 -1.99
N LEU A 404 22.26 8.60 -1.32
CA LEU A 404 22.23 8.43 0.13
C LEU A 404 23.17 7.33 0.60
N CYS A 405 23.17 6.15 -0.05
CA CYS A 405 24.10 5.08 0.29
C CYS A 405 25.56 5.48 0.05
N ASN A 406 25.84 6.16 -1.08
CA ASN A 406 27.19 6.58 -1.45
C ASN A 406 27.76 7.62 -0.49
N ARG A 407 26.96 8.65 -0.14
CA ARG A 407 27.39 9.74 0.73
C ARG A 407 27.36 9.34 2.20
N LEU A 408 26.22 8.90 2.70
CA LEU A 408 26.06 8.55 4.12
C LEU A 408 26.79 7.24 4.49
N GLY A 409 27.14 6.42 3.52
CA GLY A 409 28.01 5.26 3.72
C GLY A 409 29.37 5.63 4.31
N GLU A 410 29.93 6.80 3.97
CA GLU A 410 31.23 7.26 4.49
C GLU A 410 31.16 7.57 5.99
N ILE A 411 30.11 8.23 6.46
CA ILE A 411 29.93 8.44 7.90
C ILE A 411 29.65 7.12 8.65
N MET A 412 28.98 6.16 8.00
CA MET A 412 28.76 4.84 8.58
C MET A 412 30.06 4.04 8.74
N LYS A 413 31.11 4.28 7.93
CA LYS A 413 32.41 3.59 8.01
C LYS A 413 33.32 4.15 9.10
N LYS A 414 33.08 5.36 9.63
CA LYS A 414 33.95 5.99 10.64
C LYS A 414 34.17 5.09 11.87
N GLU A 415 33.19 4.26 12.22
CA GLU A 415 33.25 3.32 13.32
C GLU A 415 32.71 1.96 12.89
N ASN A 416 33.50 0.89 12.97
CA ASN A 416 33.04 -0.45 12.70
C ASN A 416 32.48 -1.10 13.98
N THR A 417 31.19 -0.97 14.20
CA THR A 417 30.48 -1.61 15.33
C THR A 417 30.02 -3.04 15.02
N GLY A 418 30.06 -3.47 13.75
CA GLY A 418 29.49 -4.74 13.30
C GLY A 418 27.96 -4.84 13.47
N LYS A 419 27.27 -3.70 13.64
CA LYS A 419 25.81 -3.64 13.88
C LYS A 419 25.09 -2.62 13.00
N LYS A 420 25.77 -2.11 11.95
CA LYS A 420 25.20 -1.06 11.09
C LYS A 420 24.42 -1.66 9.93
N HIS A 421 23.31 -1.02 9.58
CA HIS A 421 22.40 -1.55 8.58
C HIS A 421 22.00 -0.52 7.54
N ILE A 422 21.98 -0.93 6.27
CA ILE A 422 21.32 -0.23 5.17
C ILE A 422 20.19 -1.12 4.67
N ILE A 423 18.96 -0.61 4.72
CA ILE A 423 17.78 -1.34 4.26
C ILE A 423 17.17 -0.60 3.07
N ASN A 424 17.17 -1.25 1.92
CA ASN A 424 16.52 -0.77 0.70
C ASN A 424 15.14 -1.41 0.58
N VAL A 425 14.09 -0.61 0.74
CA VAL A 425 12.71 -1.10 0.57
C VAL A 425 12.44 -1.31 -0.91
N SER A 426 12.51 -2.55 -1.31
CA SER A 426 12.29 -3.01 -2.68
C SER A 426 10.90 -3.65 -2.82
N ALA A 427 10.72 -4.46 -3.86
CA ALA A 427 9.49 -5.20 -4.11
C ALA A 427 9.75 -6.33 -5.12
N MET A 428 8.84 -7.29 -5.19
CA MET A 428 8.86 -8.37 -6.20
C MET A 428 8.87 -7.84 -7.64
N GLU A 429 8.50 -6.60 -7.86
CA GLU A 429 8.56 -5.88 -9.13
C GLU A 429 9.98 -5.78 -9.68
N GLY A 430 10.98 -5.69 -8.81
CA GLY A 430 12.40 -5.69 -9.18
C GLY A 430 13.01 -7.06 -9.49
N LYS A 431 12.26 -8.14 -9.33
CA LYS A 431 12.75 -9.51 -9.57
C LYS A 431 12.55 -9.93 -11.04
N PHE A 432 13.60 -10.46 -11.69
CA PHE A 432 13.52 -10.95 -13.07
C PHE A 432 12.77 -12.30 -13.14
N HIS A 433 13.14 -13.26 -12.34
CA HIS A 433 12.53 -14.58 -12.32
C HIS A 433 11.27 -14.61 -11.47
N ARG A 434 10.11 -14.48 -12.14
CA ARG A 434 8.78 -14.70 -11.55
C ARG A 434 8.02 -15.67 -12.44
N PHE A 435 7.15 -16.49 -11.83
CA PHE A 435 6.26 -17.38 -12.57
C PHE A 435 5.41 -16.65 -13.61
N PHE A 436 4.96 -15.46 -13.26
CA PHE A 436 4.23 -14.56 -14.14
C PHE A 436 4.63 -13.12 -13.86
N LYS A 437 5.02 -12.37 -14.90
CA LYS A 437 5.29 -10.94 -14.85
C LYS A 437 4.37 -10.23 -15.84
N GLU A 438 3.54 -9.34 -15.31
CA GLU A 438 2.64 -8.53 -16.12
C GLU A 438 3.41 -7.47 -16.92
N ASP A 439 2.77 -6.96 -17.99
CA ASP A 439 3.30 -5.94 -18.91
C ASP A 439 3.10 -4.50 -18.39
N ARG A 440 2.62 -4.35 -17.15
CA ARG A 440 2.29 -3.07 -16.51
C ARG A 440 3.48 -2.49 -15.74
N HIS A 441 3.44 -1.15 -15.51
CA HIS A 441 4.39 -0.34 -14.73
C HIS A 441 5.88 -0.69 -14.95
N PRO A 442 6.38 -0.77 -16.22
CA PRO A 442 7.75 -1.16 -16.49
C PRO A 442 8.78 -0.21 -15.87
N HIS A 443 8.47 1.08 -15.76
CA HIS A 443 9.32 2.10 -15.14
C HIS A 443 9.57 1.83 -13.63
N THR A 444 8.55 1.37 -12.90
CA THR A 444 8.68 0.95 -11.49
C THR A 444 9.49 -0.34 -11.38
N ASN A 445 9.24 -1.31 -12.27
CA ASN A 445 10.00 -2.56 -12.32
C ASN A 445 11.50 -2.29 -12.53
N MET A 446 11.85 -1.39 -13.47
CA MET A 446 13.22 -0.97 -13.74
C MET A 446 13.88 -0.35 -12.50
N ALA A 447 13.20 0.58 -11.82
CA ALA A 447 13.75 1.25 -10.65
C ALA A 447 14.00 0.29 -9.48
N LYS A 448 13.09 -0.65 -9.23
CA LYS A 448 13.27 -1.68 -8.19
C LYS A 448 14.35 -2.70 -8.55
N ALA A 449 14.52 -3.04 -9.82
CA ALA A 449 15.65 -3.86 -10.27
C ALA A 449 16.99 -3.14 -10.08
N ALA A 450 17.07 -1.84 -10.38
CA ALA A 450 18.26 -1.02 -10.13
C ALA A 450 18.60 -0.97 -8.63
N LEU A 451 17.61 -0.80 -7.77
CA LEU A 451 17.79 -0.79 -6.31
C LEU A 451 18.28 -2.16 -5.79
N ASN A 452 17.75 -3.26 -6.33
CA ASN A 452 18.22 -4.62 -6.03
C ASN A 452 19.68 -4.82 -6.46
N MET A 453 20.05 -4.35 -7.64
CA MET A 453 21.42 -4.44 -8.16
C MET A 453 22.41 -3.62 -7.31
N LEU A 454 22.05 -2.40 -6.90
CA LEU A 454 22.82 -1.60 -5.94
C LEU A 454 23.10 -2.40 -4.67
N THR A 455 22.05 -3.00 -4.07
CA THR A 455 22.16 -3.79 -2.85
C THR A 455 23.12 -4.97 -3.03
N HIS A 456 22.95 -5.73 -4.09
CA HIS A 456 23.78 -6.90 -4.38
C HIS A 456 25.25 -6.54 -4.63
N THR A 457 25.48 -5.47 -5.39
CA THR A 457 26.83 -5.02 -5.76
C THR A 457 27.61 -4.47 -4.56
N ALA A 458 26.97 -3.68 -3.69
CA ALA A 458 27.64 -3.00 -2.59
C ALA A 458 27.90 -3.90 -1.37
N ALA A 459 27.19 -5.01 -1.24
CA ALA A 459 27.14 -5.80 0.00
C ALA A 459 28.51 -6.32 0.46
N GLY A 460 29.32 -6.84 -0.46
CA GLY A 460 30.60 -7.47 -0.12
C GLY A 460 31.63 -6.50 0.46
N SER A 461 31.68 -5.26 -0.05
CA SER A 461 32.58 -4.22 0.47
C SER A 461 32.07 -3.66 1.81
N LEU A 462 30.77 -3.36 1.90
CA LEU A 462 30.18 -2.80 3.11
C LEU A 462 30.23 -3.78 4.30
N ALA A 463 30.03 -5.07 4.06
CA ALA A 463 30.12 -6.07 5.14
C ALA A 463 31.49 -6.15 5.81
N LYS A 464 32.59 -5.86 5.08
CA LYS A 464 33.94 -5.76 5.64
C LYS A 464 34.09 -4.60 6.62
N GLU A 465 33.28 -3.57 6.43
CA GLU A 465 33.20 -2.38 7.30
C GLU A 465 32.13 -2.52 8.41
N GLY A 466 31.56 -3.71 8.58
CA GLY A 466 30.51 -3.97 9.58
C GLY A 466 29.15 -3.35 9.25
N ILE A 467 28.90 -3.07 7.96
CA ILE A 467 27.65 -2.49 7.45
C ILE A 467 26.93 -3.53 6.60
N TYR A 468 25.72 -3.91 6.97
CA TYR A 468 24.93 -4.95 6.33
C TYR A 468 23.83 -4.35 5.49
N ILE A 469 23.96 -4.41 4.16
CA ILE A 469 22.98 -3.90 3.22
C ILE A 469 22.07 -5.02 2.70
N ASN A 470 20.73 -4.81 2.75
CA ASN A 470 19.74 -5.75 2.24
C ASN A 470 18.62 -5.03 1.51
N ALA A 471 18.00 -5.73 0.54
CA ALA A 471 16.75 -5.33 -0.09
C ALA A 471 15.60 -6.11 0.53
N VAL A 472 14.47 -5.45 0.81
CA VAL A 472 13.32 -6.05 1.49
C VAL A 472 12.05 -5.86 0.68
N ASP A 473 11.34 -6.95 0.41
CA ASP A 473 9.96 -6.94 -0.09
C ASP A 473 8.99 -6.83 1.09
N THR A 474 8.22 -5.76 1.14
CA THR A 474 7.23 -5.53 2.21
C THR A 474 6.02 -6.44 2.14
N GLY A 475 5.86 -7.16 1.03
CA GLY A 475 4.67 -7.92 0.73
C GLY A 475 3.50 -7.07 0.25
N TRP A 476 2.34 -7.69 0.08
CA TRP A 476 1.16 -7.00 -0.43
C TRP A 476 0.39 -6.32 0.71
N VAL A 477 0.67 -5.05 0.95
CA VAL A 477 0.15 -4.23 2.05
C VAL A 477 -1.01 -3.34 1.59
N THR A 478 -0.90 -2.72 0.40
CA THR A 478 -1.88 -1.81 -0.18
C THR A 478 -2.31 -2.27 -1.58
N ASP A 479 -3.52 -1.91 -1.98
CA ASP A 479 -3.98 -2.05 -3.37
C ASP A 479 -3.71 -0.72 -4.10
N GLU A 480 -2.78 -0.73 -5.05
CA GLU A 480 -2.37 0.45 -5.82
C GLU A 480 -3.28 0.69 -7.05
N ASP A 481 -4.25 -0.17 -7.30
CA ASP A 481 -5.23 0.05 -8.37
C ASP A 481 -6.13 1.27 -8.06
N PRO A 482 -6.68 1.92 -9.09
CA PRO A 482 -7.70 2.97 -8.93
C PRO A 482 -8.85 2.54 -8.02
N VAL A 483 -9.37 3.49 -7.23
CA VAL A 483 -10.36 3.22 -6.16
C VAL A 483 -11.58 2.43 -6.63
N GLU A 484 -12.12 2.72 -7.82
CA GLU A 484 -13.26 1.98 -8.37
C GLU A 484 -12.93 0.50 -8.63
N LEU A 485 -11.74 0.22 -9.17
CA LEU A 485 -11.28 -1.15 -9.40
C LEU A 485 -11.01 -1.89 -8.09
N ALA A 486 -10.41 -1.21 -7.10
CA ALA A 486 -10.19 -1.78 -5.77
C ALA A 486 -11.52 -2.13 -5.09
N LYS A 487 -12.52 -1.23 -5.12
CA LYS A 487 -13.86 -1.49 -4.60
C LYS A 487 -14.52 -2.68 -5.29
N ARG A 488 -14.46 -2.75 -6.62
CA ARG A 488 -15.01 -3.87 -7.39
C ARG A 488 -14.38 -5.21 -7.01
N LYS A 489 -13.07 -5.26 -6.74
CA LYS A 489 -12.38 -6.46 -6.24
C LYS A 489 -12.92 -6.89 -4.87
N ILE A 490 -13.15 -5.94 -3.98
CA ILE A 490 -13.73 -6.21 -2.65
C ILE A 490 -15.15 -6.76 -2.80
N GLU A 491 -16.01 -6.12 -3.59
CA GLU A 491 -17.41 -6.53 -3.78
C GLU A 491 -17.53 -7.92 -4.41
N LEU A 492 -16.81 -8.16 -5.52
CA LEU A 492 -16.94 -9.40 -6.29
C LEU A 492 -16.18 -10.57 -5.67
N HIS A 493 -14.99 -10.33 -5.12
CA HIS A 493 -14.06 -11.36 -4.71
C HIS A 493 -13.74 -11.34 -3.22
N ASP A 494 -14.29 -10.38 -2.47
CA ASP A 494 -13.92 -10.11 -1.07
C ASP A 494 -12.39 -9.99 -0.90
N PHE A 495 -11.76 -9.43 -1.95
CA PHE A 495 -10.32 -9.27 -1.96
C PHE A 495 -9.92 -8.08 -1.08
N GLN A 496 -8.95 -8.32 -0.21
CA GLN A 496 -8.18 -7.28 0.49
C GLN A 496 -6.72 -7.72 0.54
N PRO A 497 -5.78 -6.77 0.62
CA PRO A 497 -4.38 -7.11 0.80
C PRO A 497 -4.16 -8.05 1.99
N PRO A 498 -3.27 -9.05 1.88
CA PRO A 498 -3.06 -10.04 2.94
C PRO A 498 -2.37 -9.49 4.20
N LEU A 499 -1.73 -8.33 4.09
CA LEU A 499 -0.91 -7.69 5.11
C LEU A 499 -1.38 -6.26 5.35
N ASP A 500 -1.11 -5.73 6.55
CA ASP A 500 -1.29 -4.31 6.84
C ASP A 500 0.05 -3.54 6.84
N ILE A 501 -0.02 -2.24 7.10
CA ILE A 501 1.16 -1.35 7.07
C ILE A 501 2.16 -1.67 8.19
N VAL A 502 1.72 -2.22 9.32
CA VAL A 502 2.60 -2.66 10.42
C VAL A 502 3.39 -3.90 10.00
N ASP A 503 2.75 -4.84 9.29
CA ASP A 503 3.44 -6.01 8.72
C ASP A 503 4.52 -5.60 7.72
N GLY A 504 4.24 -4.59 6.90
CA GLY A 504 5.22 -4.02 5.97
C GLY A 504 6.42 -3.43 6.71
N ALA A 505 6.17 -2.65 7.76
CA ALA A 505 7.23 -2.07 8.59
C ALA A 505 8.04 -3.17 9.31
N ALA A 506 7.38 -4.17 9.89
CA ALA A 506 8.04 -5.28 10.57
C ALA A 506 9.00 -6.04 9.63
N ARG A 507 8.64 -6.23 8.36
CA ARG A 507 9.52 -6.87 7.36
C ARG A 507 10.76 -6.04 7.09
N VAL A 508 10.62 -4.71 7.01
CA VAL A 508 11.75 -3.79 6.80
C VAL A 508 12.68 -3.79 8.01
N MET A 509 12.13 -3.83 9.23
CA MET A 509 12.91 -3.79 10.46
C MET A 509 13.56 -5.12 10.82
N ASP A 510 13.01 -6.24 10.37
CA ASP A 510 13.45 -7.59 10.76
C ASP A 510 14.94 -7.87 10.55
N PRO A 511 15.56 -7.61 9.37
CA PRO A 511 16.97 -7.95 9.17
C PRO A 511 17.91 -7.24 10.15
N MET A 512 17.50 -6.07 10.66
CA MET A 512 18.22 -5.34 11.67
C MET A 512 17.94 -5.86 13.08
N PHE A 513 16.68 -5.97 13.46
CA PHE A 513 16.29 -6.46 14.79
C PHE A 513 16.78 -7.89 15.03
N ASP A 514 16.55 -8.78 14.05
CA ASP A 514 17.02 -10.16 14.14
C ASP A 514 18.54 -10.23 14.20
N GLY A 515 19.23 -9.46 13.35
CA GLY A 515 20.69 -9.37 13.32
C GLY A 515 21.28 -8.91 14.66
N ILE A 516 20.74 -7.85 15.26
CA ILE A 516 21.20 -7.32 16.54
C ILE A 516 20.91 -8.32 17.68
N ASN A 517 19.72 -8.91 17.70
CA ASN A 517 19.30 -9.84 18.76
C ASN A 517 20.06 -11.17 18.71
N THR A 518 20.40 -11.65 17.52
CA THR A 518 21.03 -12.98 17.32
C THR A 518 22.52 -12.92 17.06
N GLY A 519 23.06 -11.76 16.72
CA GLY A 519 24.44 -11.60 16.23
C GLY A 519 24.67 -12.17 14.83
N LYS A 520 23.60 -12.56 14.10
CA LYS A 520 23.67 -13.13 12.75
C LYS A 520 23.03 -12.19 11.75
N HIS A 521 23.86 -11.46 11.00
CA HIS A 521 23.38 -10.44 10.09
C HIS A 521 23.28 -10.95 8.66
N TRP A 522 22.13 -10.72 8.01
CA TRP A 522 22.00 -10.87 6.56
C TRP A 522 22.74 -9.71 5.86
N SER A 523 23.45 -10.01 4.78
CA SER A 523 24.07 -9.03 3.90
C SER A 523 23.96 -9.44 2.45
N GLY A 524 23.61 -8.51 1.57
CA GLY A 524 23.47 -8.73 0.14
C GLY A 524 22.33 -9.68 -0.21
N LYS A 525 21.25 -9.65 0.56
CA LYS A 525 20.09 -10.51 0.34
C LYS A 525 18.88 -9.72 -0.12
N PHE A 526 18.06 -10.36 -0.94
CA PHE A 526 16.69 -9.97 -1.18
C PHE A 526 15.80 -10.77 -0.24
N LEU A 527 15.17 -10.08 0.70
CA LEU A 527 14.38 -10.68 1.77
C LEU A 527 12.89 -10.58 1.48
N LYS A 528 12.19 -11.70 1.56
CA LYS A 528 10.75 -11.81 1.43
C LYS A 528 10.20 -12.72 2.51
N ASP A 529 9.11 -12.28 3.15
CA ASP A 529 8.49 -13.03 4.25
C ASP A 529 9.54 -13.49 5.29
N TYR A 530 10.46 -12.57 5.66
CA TYR A 530 11.54 -12.76 6.65
C TYR A 530 12.64 -13.77 6.24
N ARG A 531 12.74 -14.12 4.96
CA ARG A 531 13.73 -15.12 4.47
C ARG A 531 14.39 -14.61 3.19
N PRO A 532 15.67 -14.98 2.97
CA PRO A 532 16.32 -14.73 1.69
C PRO A 532 15.62 -15.48 0.57
N ILE A 533 15.46 -14.79 -0.56
CA ILE A 533 15.02 -15.38 -1.83
C ILE A 533 15.99 -14.99 -2.93
N ASP A 534 15.88 -15.64 -4.10
CA ASP A 534 16.66 -15.29 -5.28
C ASP A 534 16.32 -13.90 -5.78
N TRP A 535 17.30 -13.27 -6.43
CA TRP A 535 17.21 -11.95 -7.05
C TRP A 535 16.25 -11.88 -8.25
#